data_e43d1e2af8894a091563c85935c0cb21
#
_entry.id   e43d1e2af8894a091563c85935c0cb21
#
_cell.length_a   1.000
_cell.length_b   1.000
_cell.length_c   1.000
_cell.angle_alpha   90.00
_cell.angle_beta   90.00
_cell.angle_gamma   90.00
#
_symmetry.space_group_name_H-M   'P 1'
#
loop_
_entity.id
_entity.type
_entity.pdbx_description
1 polymer ?
#
loop_
_entity_poly.entity_id
_entity_poly.type
_entity_poly.pdbx_seq_one_letter_code
_entity_poly.pdbx_strand_id
1 'polypeptide(L)'
;ALSDLLHNLEELLQTNFQENNISFTLRCSPEPMMTEGDEKQLSQVFLNLLKNAMQALEGHPHGELSLQAEQDEYIVIDITDNGPGIPPEIMDKVFIPFFTTKSEGTGIGLSLCKEIIRRHEGHLAIKESRAGKTVFHIELP
;
A
#
# COMPACT_ATOMS: atom_id res chain seq x y z
N ALA A 1 11.68 0.38 -14.25
CA ALA A 1 10.44 -0.39 -14.36
C ALA A 1 9.72 -0.48 -13.04
N LEU A 2 8.40 -0.37 -13.06
CA LEU A 2 7.60 -0.47 -11.83
C LEU A 2 7.75 -1.84 -11.18
N SER A 3 7.76 -2.90 -11.97
CA SER A 3 7.95 -4.25 -11.45
C SER A 3 9.26 -4.40 -10.67
N ASP A 4 10.36 -3.81 -11.17
CA ASP A 4 11.65 -3.86 -10.48
C ASP A 4 11.59 -3.11 -9.14
N LEU A 5 10.93 -1.97 -9.13
CA LEU A 5 10.74 -1.19 -7.90
C LEU A 5 9.99 -2.01 -6.84
N LEU A 6 8.92 -2.69 -7.25
CA LEU A 6 8.12 -3.51 -6.34
C LEU A 6 8.89 -4.73 -5.83
N HIS A 7 9.66 -5.40 -6.69
CA HIS A 7 10.49 -6.52 -6.26
C HIS A 7 11.59 -6.07 -5.29
N ASN A 8 12.17 -4.89 -5.52
CA ASN A 8 13.18 -4.34 -4.61
C ASN A 8 12.59 -4.04 -3.23
N LEU A 9 11.36 -3.55 -3.17
CA LEU A 9 10.67 -3.31 -1.90
C LEU A 9 10.37 -4.62 -1.18
N GLU A 10 10.00 -5.66 -1.90
CA GLU A 10 9.79 -6.99 -1.31
C GLU A 10 11.06 -7.48 -0.63
N GLU A 11 12.20 -7.39 -1.32
CA GLU A 11 13.50 -7.78 -0.74
C GLU A 11 13.83 -6.95 0.50
N LEU A 12 13.62 -5.64 0.43
CA LEU A 12 13.91 -4.72 1.52
C LEU A 12 13.13 -5.05 2.77
N LEU A 13 11.86 -5.44 2.63
CA LEU A 13 10.96 -5.67 3.75
C LEU A 13 10.87 -7.13 4.18
N GLN A 14 11.56 -8.05 3.51
CA GLN A 14 11.43 -9.48 3.77
C GLN A 14 11.66 -9.86 5.23
N THR A 15 12.72 -9.31 5.86
CA THR A 15 13.01 -9.57 7.26
C THR A 15 11.88 -9.06 8.16
N ASN A 16 11.35 -7.88 7.86
CA ASN A 16 10.24 -7.31 8.63
C ASN A 16 9.00 -8.19 8.54
N PHE A 17 8.69 -8.72 7.36
CA PHE A 17 7.56 -9.65 7.20
C PHE A 17 7.75 -10.91 8.04
N GLN A 18 8.94 -11.50 7.99
CA GLN A 18 9.25 -12.71 8.74
C GLN A 18 9.16 -12.48 10.26
N GLU A 19 9.72 -11.39 10.74
CA GLU A 19 9.71 -11.05 12.18
C GLU A 19 8.30 -10.80 12.71
N ASN A 20 7.38 -10.38 11.85
CA ASN A 20 6.01 -10.05 12.24
C ASN A 20 4.99 -11.13 11.84
N ASN A 21 5.45 -12.30 11.42
CA ASN A 21 4.61 -13.41 10.98
C ASN A 21 3.64 -13.02 9.87
N ILE A 22 4.13 -12.26 8.90
CA ILE A 22 3.36 -11.82 7.76
C ILE A 22 3.77 -12.63 6.53
N SER A 23 2.78 -13.25 5.88
CA SER A 23 2.95 -13.90 4.59
C SER A 23 2.69 -12.86 3.50
N PHE A 24 3.74 -12.50 2.76
CA PHE A 24 3.65 -11.50 1.70
C PHE A 24 3.67 -12.15 0.32
N THR A 25 2.78 -11.71 -0.55
CA THR A 25 2.71 -12.15 -1.94
C THR A 25 2.75 -10.93 -2.86
N LEU A 26 3.65 -10.97 -3.84
CA LEU A 26 3.76 -9.94 -4.87
C LEU A 26 3.47 -10.56 -6.24
N ARG A 27 2.55 -9.93 -6.99
CA ARG A 27 2.23 -10.34 -8.36
C ARG A 27 2.19 -9.12 -9.27
N CYS A 28 2.92 -9.21 -10.36
CA CYS A 28 2.91 -8.19 -11.43
C CYS A 28 2.62 -8.88 -12.76
N SER A 29 1.64 -8.37 -13.50
CA SER A 29 1.27 -8.92 -14.79
C SER A 29 0.90 -7.79 -15.76
N PRO A 30 1.56 -7.69 -16.92
CA PRO A 30 2.72 -8.46 -17.36
C PRO A 30 4.02 -8.00 -16.70
N GLU A 31 5.09 -8.74 -16.90
CA GLU A 31 6.43 -8.31 -16.53
C GLU A 31 7.32 -8.30 -17.79
N PRO A 32 8.17 -7.26 -17.95
CA PRO A 32 8.32 -6.08 -17.11
C PRO A 32 7.12 -5.13 -17.23
N MET A 33 6.82 -4.44 -16.12
CA MET A 33 5.75 -3.44 -16.07
C MET A 33 6.38 -2.05 -16.03
N MET A 34 6.05 -1.20 -16.98
CA MET A 34 6.66 0.10 -17.14
C MET A 34 5.64 1.19 -16.85
N THR A 35 6.09 2.23 -16.15
CA THR A 35 5.32 3.44 -15.94
C THR A 35 6.25 4.62 -16.00
N GLU A 36 5.70 5.79 -16.36
CA GLU A 36 6.42 7.05 -16.25
C GLU A 36 6.18 7.60 -14.85
N GLY A 37 7.25 8.12 -14.24
CA GLY A 37 7.11 8.73 -12.93
C GLY A 37 8.42 8.80 -12.19
N ASP A 38 8.36 9.45 -11.03
CA ASP A 38 9.50 9.60 -10.15
C ASP A 38 9.66 8.33 -9.31
N GLU A 39 10.73 7.59 -9.56
CA GLU A 39 11.00 6.32 -8.88
C GLU A 39 11.06 6.49 -7.36
N LYS A 40 11.69 7.56 -6.87
CA LYS A 40 11.81 7.81 -5.43
C LYS A 40 10.46 8.09 -4.80
N GLN A 41 9.63 8.89 -5.48
CA GLN A 41 8.30 9.22 -4.97
C GLN A 41 7.38 8.01 -4.98
N LEU A 42 7.38 7.23 -6.06
CA LEU A 42 6.57 6.02 -6.13
C LEU A 42 7.04 4.97 -5.11
N SER A 43 8.34 4.81 -4.94
CA SER A 43 8.90 3.96 -3.88
C SER A 43 8.38 4.36 -2.50
N GLN A 44 8.35 5.66 -2.23
CA GLN A 44 7.85 6.18 -0.95
C GLN A 44 6.37 5.85 -0.75
N VAL A 45 5.56 5.97 -1.80
CA VAL A 45 4.13 5.61 -1.72
C VAL A 45 3.96 4.15 -1.34
N PHE A 46 4.58 3.24 -2.08
CA PHE A 46 4.42 1.82 -1.82
C PHE A 46 5.01 1.41 -0.48
N LEU A 47 6.16 1.97 -0.09
CA LEU A 47 6.75 1.71 1.20
C LEU A 47 5.82 2.15 2.33
N ASN A 48 5.23 3.33 2.23
CA ASN A 48 4.30 3.84 3.24
C ASN A 48 3.04 2.98 3.34
N LEU A 49 2.47 2.57 2.20
CA LEU A 49 1.29 1.72 2.20
C LEU A 49 1.57 0.33 2.77
N LEU A 50 2.72 -0.26 2.43
CA LEU A 50 3.11 -1.56 2.98
C LEU A 50 3.38 -1.47 4.48
N LYS A 51 4.06 -0.43 4.95
CA LYS A 51 4.28 -0.22 6.38
C LYS A 51 2.97 -0.01 7.13
N ASN A 52 2.04 0.73 6.52
CA ASN A 52 0.72 0.94 7.11
C ASN A 52 -0.03 -0.39 7.27
N ALA A 53 0.03 -1.26 6.26
CA ALA A 53 -0.57 -2.58 6.33
C ALA A 53 0.10 -3.46 7.40
N MET A 54 1.44 -3.40 7.50
CA MET A 54 2.17 -4.12 8.53
C MET A 54 1.77 -3.70 9.93
N GLN A 55 1.54 -2.41 10.14
CA GLN A 55 1.06 -1.91 11.44
C GLN A 55 -0.34 -2.41 11.75
N ALA A 56 -1.21 -2.50 10.74
CA ALA A 56 -2.54 -3.07 10.91
C ALA A 56 -2.49 -4.56 11.28
N LEU A 57 -1.41 -5.24 10.93
CA LEU A 57 -1.22 -6.66 11.21
C LEU A 57 -0.40 -6.93 12.48
N GLU A 58 -0.04 -5.90 13.24
CA GLU A 58 0.67 -6.09 14.51
C GLU A 58 -0.12 -7.00 15.44
N GLY A 59 0.56 -8.02 15.97
CA GLY A 59 -0.06 -8.98 16.86
C GLY A 59 -0.97 -10.00 16.20
N HIS A 60 -1.18 -9.90 14.90
CA HIS A 60 -1.98 -10.87 14.16
C HIS A 60 -1.20 -12.19 14.04
N PRO A 61 -1.77 -13.35 14.45
CA PRO A 61 -1.02 -14.62 14.43
C PRO A 61 -0.75 -15.14 13.03
N HIS A 62 -1.57 -14.76 12.03
CA HIS A 62 -1.47 -15.22 10.66
C HIS A 62 -1.71 -14.07 9.68
N GLY A 63 -0.84 -13.05 9.76
CA GLY A 63 -0.95 -11.89 8.89
C GLY A 63 -0.72 -12.25 7.42
N GLU A 64 -1.60 -11.78 6.54
CA GLU A 64 -1.47 -11.93 5.10
C GLU A 64 -1.50 -10.56 4.45
N LEU A 65 -0.51 -10.30 3.61
CA LEU A 65 -0.37 -9.05 2.89
C LEU A 65 -0.05 -9.36 1.44
N SER A 66 -0.78 -8.78 0.52
CA SER A 66 -0.52 -8.96 -0.90
C SER A 66 -0.47 -7.64 -1.64
N LEU A 67 0.37 -7.57 -2.66
CA LEU A 67 0.40 -6.49 -3.63
C LEU A 67 0.23 -7.11 -5.00
N GLN A 68 -0.83 -6.71 -5.70
CA GLN A 68 -1.14 -7.23 -7.01
C GLN A 68 -1.21 -6.06 -8.00
N ALA A 69 -0.37 -6.10 -9.03
CA ALA A 69 -0.32 -5.07 -10.05
C ALA A 69 -0.64 -5.68 -11.40
N GLU A 70 -1.58 -5.06 -12.12
CA GLU A 70 -1.98 -5.47 -13.45
C GLU A 70 -1.95 -4.27 -14.39
N GLN A 71 -1.51 -4.48 -15.61
CA GLN A 71 -1.48 -3.44 -16.63
C GLN A 71 -2.36 -3.80 -17.81
N ASP A 72 -3.31 -2.93 -18.12
CA ASP A 72 -4.12 -2.95 -19.32
C ASP A 72 -4.04 -1.53 -19.91
N GLU A 73 -5.14 -0.79 -19.99
CA GLU A 73 -5.09 0.63 -20.37
C GLU A 73 -4.42 1.46 -19.28
N TYR A 74 -4.65 1.09 -18.02
CA TYR A 74 -4.05 1.68 -16.85
C TYR A 74 -3.31 0.62 -16.06
N ILE A 75 -2.44 1.05 -15.16
CA ILE A 75 -1.86 0.17 -14.16
C ILE A 75 -2.76 0.22 -12.93
N VAL A 76 -3.23 -0.92 -12.51
CA VAL A 76 -4.08 -1.08 -11.33
C VAL A 76 -3.31 -1.86 -10.29
N ILE A 77 -3.19 -1.29 -9.09
CA ILE A 77 -2.43 -1.90 -8.01
C ILE A 77 -3.33 -2.00 -6.77
N ASP A 78 -3.51 -3.22 -6.26
CA ASP A 78 -4.25 -3.47 -5.04
C ASP A 78 -3.32 -3.99 -3.96
N ILE A 79 -3.31 -3.31 -2.81
CA ILE A 79 -2.58 -3.73 -1.62
C ILE A 79 -3.62 -4.20 -0.61
N THR A 80 -3.60 -5.49 -0.29
CA THR A 80 -4.62 -6.14 0.52
C THR A 80 -4.00 -6.73 1.78
N ASP A 81 -4.58 -6.42 2.94
CA ASP A 81 -4.21 -7.06 4.20
C ASP A 81 -5.44 -7.71 4.86
N ASN A 82 -5.19 -8.69 5.74
CA ASN A 82 -6.23 -9.37 6.49
C ASN A 82 -6.36 -8.86 7.92
N GLY A 83 -6.04 -7.59 8.14
CA GLY A 83 -6.15 -6.94 9.44
C GLY A 83 -7.58 -6.61 9.83
N PRO A 84 -7.76 -5.82 10.90
CA PRO A 84 -9.11 -5.56 11.45
C PRO A 84 -9.97 -4.63 10.59
N GLY A 85 -9.40 -4.01 9.58
CA GLY A 85 -10.10 -3.00 8.79
C GLY A 85 -10.01 -1.61 9.42
N ILE A 86 -10.53 -0.61 8.70
CA ILE A 86 -10.56 0.76 9.15
C ILE A 86 -11.96 1.05 9.68
N PRO A 87 -12.08 1.59 10.92
CA PRO A 87 -13.41 1.94 11.43
C PRO A 87 -14.16 2.87 10.47
N PRO A 88 -15.45 2.62 10.22
CA PRO A 88 -16.23 3.45 9.29
C PRO A 88 -16.23 4.94 9.63
N GLU A 89 -16.19 5.27 10.92
CA GLU A 89 -16.24 6.65 11.40
C GLU A 89 -14.99 7.46 11.06
N ILE A 90 -13.87 6.79 10.72
CA ILE A 90 -12.63 7.47 10.33
C ILE A 90 -12.23 7.22 8.88
N MET A 91 -13.02 6.44 8.15
CA MET A 91 -12.70 6.03 6.78
C MET A 91 -12.43 7.23 5.85
N ASP A 92 -13.21 8.29 5.98
CA ASP A 92 -13.07 9.50 5.18
C ASP A 92 -12.01 10.47 5.71
N LYS A 93 -11.37 10.14 6.84
CA LYS A 93 -10.37 10.99 7.49
C LYS A 93 -8.94 10.51 7.30
N VAL A 94 -8.74 9.28 6.84
CA VAL A 94 -7.40 8.66 6.82
C VAL A 94 -6.43 9.38 5.88
N PHE A 95 -6.93 10.11 4.88
CA PHE A 95 -6.10 10.88 3.96
C PHE A 95 -5.95 12.35 4.36
N ILE A 96 -6.55 12.77 5.47
CA ILE A 96 -6.42 14.14 5.97
C ILE A 96 -5.02 14.31 6.59
N PRO A 97 -4.27 15.36 6.21
CA PRO A 97 -2.94 15.60 6.81
C PRO A 97 -3.02 15.67 8.33
N PHE A 98 -2.04 15.05 8.99
CA PHE A 98 -1.90 14.99 10.46
C PHE A 98 -2.95 14.15 11.19
N PHE A 99 -3.90 13.55 10.48
CA PHE A 99 -4.79 12.59 11.10
C PHE A 99 -4.07 11.27 11.35
N THR A 100 -4.12 10.74 12.56
CA THR A 100 -3.56 9.43 12.91
C THR A 100 -4.25 8.84 14.11
N THR A 101 -4.41 7.52 14.12
CA THR A 101 -4.86 6.75 15.29
C THR A 101 -3.69 6.07 15.98
N LYS A 102 -2.45 6.27 15.49
CA LYS A 102 -1.24 5.63 15.99
C LYS A 102 -0.47 6.60 16.87
N SER A 103 -0.03 6.14 18.03
CA SER A 103 0.69 6.97 18.99
C SER A 103 2.02 7.51 18.45
N GLU A 104 2.65 6.81 17.52
CA GLU A 104 3.94 7.18 16.92
C GLU A 104 3.79 7.73 15.50
N GLY A 105 2.57 7.77 14.97
CA GLY A 105 2.34 8.25 13.62
C GLY A 105 2.30 9.77 13.53
N THR A 106 2.83 10.32 12.44
CA THR A 106 2.77 11.76 12.16
C THR A 106 1.46 12.17 11.50
N GLY A 107 0.73 11.21 10.94
CA GLY A 107 -0.51 11.46 10.22
C GLY A 107 -0.34 12.04 8.82
N ILE A 108 0.89 12.06 8.28
CA ILE A 108 1.15 12.60 6.94
C ILE A 108 1.42 11.54 5.89
N GLY A 109 1.63 10.28 6.30
CA GLY A 109 1.99 9.20 5.36
C GLY A 109 0.96 8.98 4.26
N LEU A 110 -0.30 8.78 4.63
CA LEU A 110 -1.37 8.51 3.64
C LEU A 110 -1.72 9.76 2.83
N SER A 111 -1.75 10.94 3.45
CA SER A 111 -2.01 12.19 2.71
C SER A 111 -0.91 12.46 1.69
N LEU A 112 0.34 12.20 2.05
CA LEU A 112 1.47 12.34 1.14
C LEU A 112 1.37 11.35 -0.02
N CYS A 113 1.01 10.10 0.26
CA CYS A 113 0.80 9.10 -0.79
C CYS A 113 -0.26 9.55 -1.79
N LYS A 114 -1.39 10.07 -1.29
CA LYS A 114 -2.47 10.55 -2.15
C LYS A 114 -2.00 11.71 -3.03
N GLU A 115 -1.24 12.64 -2.47
CA GLU A 115 -0.69 13.77 -3.22
C GLU A 115 0.31 13.33 -4.29
N ILE A 116 1.21 12.40 -3.95
CA ILE A 116 2.19 11.88 -4.93
C ILE A 116 1.47 11.19 -6.09
N ILE A 117 0.49 10.33 -5.79
CA ILE A 117 -0.27 9.63 -6.83
C ILE A 117 -1.06 10.61 -7.69
N ARG A 118 -1.64 11.63 -7.07
CA ARG A 118 -2.35 12.69 -7.80
C ARG A 118 -1.41 13.41 -8.77
N ARG A 119 -0.19 13.74 -8.35
CA ARG A 119 0.82 14.38 -9.20
C ARG A 119 1.25 13.51 -10.37
N HIS A 120 1.12 12.20 -10.22
CA HIS A 120 1.38 11.24 -11.29
C HIS A 120 0.14 11.00 -12.17
N GLU A 121 -0.89 11.84 -12.01
CA GLU A 121 -2.16 11.74 -12.74
C GLU A 121 -2.89 10.41 -12.44
N GLY A 122 -2.63 9.87 -11.26
CA GLY A 122 -3.24 8.63 -10.80
C GLY A 122 -4.29 8.86 -9.72
N HIS A 123 -4.74 7.76 -9.16
CA HIS A 123 -5.80 7.75 -8.16
C HIS A 123 -5.46 6.77 -7.05
N LEU A 124 -5.70 7.18 -5.80
CA LEU A 124 -5.51 6.34 -4.61
C LEU A 124 -6.79 6.39 -3.78
N ALA A 125 -7.32 5.23 -3.47
CA ALA A 125 -8.55 5.12 -2.67
C ALA A 125 -8.55 3.83 -1.86
N ILE A 126 -9.43 3.76 -0.87
CA ILE A 126 -9.73 2.52 -0.17
C ILE A 126 -10.88 1.85 -0.92
N LYS A 127 -10.61 0.70 -1.53
CA LYS A 127 -11.60 -0.03 -2.33
C LYS A 127 -12.54 -0.85 -1.46
N GLU A 128 -12.01 -1.41 -0.38
CA GLU A 128 -12.76 -2.26 0.53
C GLU A 128 -12.12 -2.19 1.91
N SER A 129 -12.94 -2.15 2.95
CA SER A 129 -12.45 -2.26 4.32
C SER A 129 -13.51 -2.86 5.21
N ARG A 130 -13.16 -3.98 5.84
CA ARG A 130 -14.00 -4.71 6.80
C ARG A 130 -13.09 -5.54 7.70
N ALA A 131 -13.63 -6.12 8.74
CA ALA A 131 -12.86 -7.04 9.57
C ALA A 131 -12.32 -8.19 8.71
N GLY A 132 -11.01 -8.34 8.70
CA GLY A 132 -10.33 -9.38 7.94
C GLY A 132 -9.94 -8.99 6.53
N LYS A 133 -10.26 -7.78 6.07
CA LYS A 133 -9.85 -7.35 4.73
C LYS A 133 -9.86 -5.84 4.55
N THR A 134 -8.70 -5.28 4.17
CA THR A 134 -8.57 -3.89 3.75
C THR A 134 -7.81 -3.85 2.43
N VAL A 135 -8.34 -3.12 1.45
CA VAL A 135 -7.73 -2.98 0.12
C VAL A 135 -7.50 -1.52 -0.19
N PHE A 136 -6.23 -1.15 -0.34
CA PHE A 136 -5.84 0.15 -0.91
C PHE A 136 -5.65 -0.04 -2.41
N HIS A 137 -6.30 0.80 -3.19
CA HIS A 137 -6.37 0.70 -4.64
C HIS A 137 -5.71 1.90 -5.28
N ILE A 138 -4.77 1.65 -6.20
CA ILE A 138 -4.04 2.68 -6.93
C ILE A 138 -4.26 2.46 -8.43
N GLU A 139 -4.52 3.56 -9.15
CA GLU A 139 -4.53 3.57 -10.60
C GLU A 139 -3.46 4.54 -11.09
N LEU A 140 -2.65 4.11 -12.05
CA LEU A 140 -1.63 4.92 -12.70
C LEU A 140 -1.81 4.86 -14.22
N PRO A 141 -1.53 5.98 -14.93
CA PRO A 141 -1.58 5.96 -16.39
C PRO A 141 -0.55 5.02 -17.02
#